data_a626886f4bdb2a235c247f308299d314
#
_entry.id   a626886f4bdb2a235c247f308299d314
#
_cell.length_a   1.000
_cell.length_b   1.000
_cell.length_c   1.000
_cell.angle_alpha   90.00
_cell.angle_beta   90.00
_cell.angle_gamma   90.00
#
_symmetry.space_group_name_H-M   'P 1'
#
loop_
_entity.id
_entity.type
_entity.pdbx_description
1 polymer ?
#
loop_
_entity_poly.entity_id
_entity_poly.type
_entity_poly.pdbx_seq_one_letter_code
_entity_poly.pdbx_strand_id
1 'polypeptide(L)'
;MKFFLNSYIENKFQLDHKKYALIIGSNPSDGARSPKLWNKVYKKKKIRCKMYPADVKLKKLKNLIKYLKKDNNFIGGSVTIPYKEKIIKYLDEVDITSKKINSVNTIMRKNNKLIGFNTDYLGFGKSLDRFKIKKQDSILVLGAGGAGKAVISFILSNFKENKKYFFNRNYKKIMKLLKKCNYKKLFVLKEYKDIYEIKDIKLIINATSIGFNTWFE
;
A
#
# COMPACT_ATOMS: atom_id res chain seq x y z
N MET A 1 19.12 22.85 8.49
CA MET A 1 18.06 21.79 8.57
C MET A 1 17.86 21.00 7.28
N LYS A 2 17.97 21.58 6.09
CA LYS A 2 17.82 20.84 4.80
C LYS A 2 18.92 19.79 4.52
N PHE A 3 20.14 19.98 5.00
CA PHE A 3 21.26 19.03 4.80
C PHE A 3 21.05 17.66 5.49
N PHE A 4 20.34 17.60 6.60
CA PHE A 4 20.16 16.36 7.36
C PHE A 4 19.17 15.37 6.71
N LEU A 5 18.17 15.82 5.94
CA LEU A 5 17.26 14.92 5.26
C LEU A 5 17.98 14.04 4.22
N ASN A 6 18.90 14.66 3.45
CA ASN A 6 19.67 13.96 2.43
C ASN A 6 20.61 12.87 2.97
N SER A 7 20.95 12.86 4.26
CA SER A 7 21.75 11.79 4.87
C SER A 7 20.98 10.47 5.00
N TYR A 8 19.64 10.51 4.99
CA TYR A 8 18.77 9.33 5.11
C TYR A 8 18.26 8.82 3.77
N ILE A 9 18.41 9.61 2.70
CA ILE A 9 17.84 9.35 1.36
C ILE A 9 19.02 9.12 0.39
N GLU A 10 18.87 8.16 -0.52
CA GLU A 10 19.92 7.80 -1.48
C GLU A 10 19.87 8.66 -2.75
N ASN A 11 18.68 9.05 -3.21
CA ASN A 11 18.51 9.94 -4.34
C ASN A 11 18.65 11.41 -3.90
N LYS A 12 19.14 12.25 -4.83
CA LYS A 12 19.31 13.69 -4.57
C LYS A 12 18.09 14.46 -5.05
N PHE A 13 17.58 15.37 -4.22
CA PHE A 13 16.62 16.39 -4.60
C PHE A 13 16.79 17.64 -3.73
N GLN A 14 16.38 18.78 -4.25
CA GLN A 14 16.36 20.03 -3.52
C GLN A 14 14.96 20.34 -3.03
N LEU A 15 14.80 20.64 -1.73
CA LEU A 15 13.54 21.13 -1.18
C LEU A 15 13.37 22.61 -1.56
N ASP A 16 12.55 22.85 -2.56
CA ASP A 16 12.21 24.19 -3.08
C ASP A 16 10.94 24.78 -2.45
N HIS A 17 10.26 24.00 -1.60
CA HIS A 17 9.07 24.44 -0.85
C HIS A 17 9.29 24.36 0.66
N LYS A 18 8.66 25.29 1.41
CA LYS A 18 8.70 25.28 2.88
C LYS A 18 8.03 24.03 3.43
N LYS A 19 6.83 23.68 2.95
CA LYS A 19 6.14 22.42 3.29
C LYS A 19 6.42 21.38 2.22
N TYR A 20 6.61 20.13 2.63
CA TYR A 20 6.88 19.03 1.71
C TYR A 20 6.23 17.71 2.14
N ALA A 21 6.01 16.86 1.15
CA ALA A 21 5.57 15.49 1.31
C ALA A 21 6.62 14.54 0.69
N LEU A 22 6.63 13.28 1.11
CA LEU A 22 7.51 12.26 0.55
C LEU A 22 6.73 11.03 0.11
N ILE A 23 7.17 10.36 -0.96
CA ILE A 23 6.88 8.95 -1.13
C ILE A 23 8.11 8.16 -0.70
N ILE A 24 7.97 7.32 0.33
CA ILE A 24 9.05 6.58 0.98
C ILE A 24 9.03 5.13 0.51
N GLY A 25 10.12 4.67 -0.08
CA GLY A 25 10.30 3.31 -0.59
C GLY A 25 11.76 2.95 -0.76
N SER A 26 12.05 1.76 -1.35
CA SER A 26 13.43 1.40 -1.70
C SER A 26 13.95 2.19 -2.89
N ASN A 27 13.10 2.43 -3.89
CA ASN A 27 13.47 3.11 -5.14
C ASN A 27 12.28 3.85 -5.78
N PRO A 28 11.55 4.74 -5.05
CA PRO A 28 10.41 5.45 -5.61
C PRO A 28 10.80 6.53 -6.64
N SER A 29 12.06 6.94 -6.74
CA SER A 29 12.52 7.86 -7.79
C SER A 29 12.42 7.25 -9.19
N ASP A 30 12.45 5.91 -9.26
CA ASP A 30 12.27 5.16 -10.49
C ASP A 30 10.76 4.87 -10.72
N GLY A 31 10.07 5.83 -11.32
CA GLY A 31 8.71 5.66 -11.85
C GLY A 31 7.54 5.75 -10.86
N ALA A 32 7.71 6.18 -9.59
CA ALA A 32 6.58 6.36 -8.70
C ALA A 32 5.63 7.46 -9.19
N ARG A 33 4.35 7.12 -9.35
CA ARG A 33 3.32 8.04 -9.88
C ARG A 33 2.85 9.09 -8.86
N SER A 34 2.96 8.79 -7.57
CA SER A 34 2.42 9.65 -6.50
C SER A 34 2.95 11.10 -6.54
N PRO A 35 4.26 11.38 -6.74
CA PRO A 35 4.72 12.76 -6.82
C PRO A 35 4.05 13.54 -7.95
N LYS A 36 3.95 12.97 -9.15
CA LYS A 36 3.31 13.61 -10.31
C LYS A 36 1.84 13.93 -10.04
N LEU A 37 1.10 12.98 -9.45
CA LEU A 37 -0.32 13.13 -9.15
C LEU A 37 -0.56 14.17 -8.05
N TRP A 38 0.14 14.06 -6.92
CA TRP A 38 -0.03 14.97 -5.80
C TRP A 38 0.43 16.40 -6.11
N ASN A 39 1.55 16.56 -6.83
CA ASN A 39 2.02 17.88 -7.23
C ASN A 39 1.03 18.60 -8.16
N LYS A 40 0.34 17.85 -9.05
CA LYS A 40 -0.77 18.40 -9.86
C LYS A 40 -1.93 18.86 -8.96
N VAL A 41 -2.29 18.09 -7.93
CA VAL A 41 -3.34 18.45 -6.97
C VAL A 41 -2.93 19.67 -6.14
N TYR A 42 -1.70 19.70 -5.60
CA TYR A 42 -1.20 20.85 -4.84
C TYR A 42 -1.23 22.13 -5.66
N LYS A 43 -0.78 22.07 -6.91
CA LYS A 43 -0.86 23.22 -7.84
C LYS A 43 -2.31 23.67 -8.06
N LYS A 44 -3.23 22.74 -8.39
CA LYS A 44 -4.65 23.04 -8.63
C LYS A 44 -5.33 23.66 -7.40
N LYS A 45 -4.97 23.19 -6.20
CA LYS A 45 -5.54 23.65 -4.92
C LYS A 45 -4.77 24.83 -4.31
N LYS A 46 -3.77 25.38 -5.02
CA LYS A 46 -2.89 26.48 -4.53
C LYS A 46 -2.23 26.18 -3.18
N ILE A 47 -1.93 24.90 -2.90
CA ILE A 47 -1.25 24.46 -1.68
C ILE A 47 0.26 24.60 -1.89
N ARG A 48 0.94 25.39 -1.06
CA ARG A 48 2.40 25.61 -1.11
C ARG A 48 3.17 24.41 -0.56
N CYS A 49 3.04 23.29 -1.24
CA CYS A 49 3.67 22.00 -0.90
C CYS A 49 4.12 21.28 -2.17
N LYS A 50 5.17 20.47 -2.06
CA LYS A 50 5.61 19.58 -3.12
C LYS A 50 5.95 18.20 -2.56
N MET A 51 5.58 17.15 -3.29
CA MET A 51 5.94 15.77 -2.97
C MET A 51 7.19 15.37 -3.76
N TYR A 52 8.12 14.72 -3.07
CA TYR A 52 9.37 14.21 -3.62
C TYR A 52 9.48 12.70 -3.42
N PRO A 53 10.13 11.97 -4.34
CA PRO A 53 10.51 10.60 -4.10
C PRO A 53 11.66 10.54 -3.10
N ALA A 54 11.63 9.56 -2.19
CA ALA A 54 12.65 9.33 -1.18
C ALA A 54 13.09 7.86 -1.22
N ASP A 55 14.20 7.60 -1.89
CA ASP A 55 14.83 6.28 -1.97
C ASP A 55 15.56 6.02 -0.66
N VAL A 56 15.13 5.04 0.08
CA VAL A 56 15.60 4.82 1.45
C VAL A 56 16.07 3.38 1.63
N LYS A 57 17.30 3.18 2.09
CA LYS A 57 17.75 1.85 2.52
C LYS A 57 17.07 1.45 3.83
N LEU A 58 16.74 0.17 3.98
CA LEU A 58 16.02 -0.34 5.16
C LEU A 58 16.68 0.07 6.48
N LYS A 59 18.01 0.04 6.56
CA LYS A 59 18.78 0.43 7.75
C LYS A 59 18.60 1.91 8.14
N LYS A 60 18.24 2.76 7.18
CA LYS A 60 18.03 4.21 7.40
C LYS A 60 16.58 4.56 7.74
N LEU A 61 15.61 3.66 7.50
CA LEU A 61 14.18 3.95 7.63
C LEU A 61 13.80 4.45 9.04
N LYS A 62 14.29 3.79 10.09
CA LYS A 62 14.03 4.20 11.49
C LYS A 62 14.47 5.65 11.74
N ASN A 63 15.68 5.98 11.33
CA ASN A 63 16.27 7.29 11.56
C ASN A 63 15.60 8.37 10.73
N LEU A 64 15.23 8.07 9.48
CA LEU A 64 14.42 8.96 8.66
C LEU A 64 13.09 9.30 9.36
N ILE A 65 12.34 8.31 9.83
CA ILE A 65 11.06 8.58 10.50
C ILE A 65 11.27 9.38 11.80
N LYS A 66 12.31 9.08 12.57
CA LYS A 66 12.68 9.87 13.77
C LYS A 66 12.96 11.34 13.41
N TYR A 67 13.69 11.57 12.30
CA TYR A 67 13.93 12.92 11.78
C TYR A 67 12.62 13.59 11.35
N LEU A 68 11.81 12.91 10.53
CA LEU A 68 10.54 13.44 10.03
C LEU A 68 9.55 13.78 11.15
N LYS A 69 9.56 13.06 12.26
CA LYS A 69 8.73 13.42 13.45
C LYS A 69 9.05 14.80 13.99
N LYS A 70 10.32 15.20 13.95
CA LYS A 70 10.81 16.51 14.46
C LYS A 70 10.68 17.63 13.43
N ASP A 71 10.55 17.31 12.13
CA ASP A 71 10.48 18.32 11.08
C ASP A 71 9.02 18.72 10.77
N ASN A 72 8.61 19.85 11.33
CA ASN A 72 7.25 20.39 11.14
C ASN A 72 6.96 20.85 9.71
N ASN A 73 7.94 20.86 8.81
CA ASN A 73 7.74 21.13 7.40
C ASN A 73 7.30 19.88 6.62
N PHE A 74 7.58 18.68 7.13
CA PHE A 74 7.05 17.43 6.59
C PHE A 74 5.58 17.28 6.95
N ILE A 75 4.70 17.30 5.96
CA ILE A 75 3.25 17.18 6.19
C ILE A 75 2.71 15.75 6.11
N GLY A 76 3.51 14.81 5.62
CA GLY A 76 3.12 13.42 5.39
C GLY A 76 3.48 12.95 4.00
N GLY A 77 2.81 11.92 3.51
CA GLY A 77 3.05 11.40 2.17
C GLY A 77 2.66 9.94 1.99
N SER A 78 3.24 9.31 0.98
CA SER A 78 2.96 7.93 0.62
C SER A 78 4.06 6.98 1.10
N VAL A 79 3.71 5.72 1.33
CA VAL A 79 4.64 4.63 1.60
C VAL A 79 4.46 3.54 0.56
N THR A 80 5.58 3.14 -0.06
CA THR A 80 5.58 2.10 -1.09
C THR A 80 6.45 0.91 -0.70
N ILE A 81 6.60 -0.04 -1.62
CA ILE A 81 7.41 -1.25 -1.45
C ILE A 81 8.86 -0.89 -1.05
N PRO A 82 9.46 -1.60 -0.10
CA PRO A 82 8.94 -2.73 0.69
C PRO A 82 8.49 -2.30 2.10
N TYR A 83 8.14 -1.04 2.35
CA TYR A 83 8.07 -0.46 3.69
C TYR A 83 6.66 -0.36 4.28
N LYS A 84 5.60 -0.69 3.54
CA LYS A 84 4.20 -0.57 4.01
C LYS A 84 3.91 -1.30 5.34
N GLU A 85 4.58 -2.43 5.59
CA GLU A 85 4.47 -3.16 6.86
C GLU A 85 5.50 -2.70 7.90
N LYS A 86 6.74 -2.44 7.42
CA LYS A 86 7.87 -2.16 8.30
C LYS A 86 7.81 -0.81 8.98
N ILE A 87 7.13 0.17 8.36
CA ILE A 87 7.04 1.53 8.86
C ILE A 87 6.12 1.66 10.07
N ILE A 88 5.16 0.76 10.24
CA ILE A 88 4.13 0.78 11.29
C ILE A 88 4.74 1.00 12.67
N LYS A 89 5.80 0.27 13.00
CA LYS A 89 6.47 0.32 14.31
C LYS A 89 7.22 1.64 14.60
N TYR A 90 7.34 2.50 13.62
CA TYR A 90 8.03 3.79 13.75
C TYR A 90 7.08 4.98 13.78
N LEU A 91 5.79 4.77 13.47
CA LEU A 91 4.76 5.82 13.54
C LEU A 91 4.27 6.04 14.98
N ASP A 92 3.66 7.18 15.23
CA ASP A 92 3.08 7.49 16.54
C ASP A 92 1.73 6.81 16.71
N GLU A 93 0.94 6.81 15.64
CA GLU A 93 -0.37 6.19 15.60
C GLU A 93 -0.61 5.50 14.25
N VAL A 94 -1.50 4.52 14.26
CA VAL A 94 -1.95 3.84 13.04
C VAL A 94 -3.46 3.61 13.18
N ASP A 95 -4.23 3.93 12.15
CA ASP A 95 -5.68 3.73 12.18
C ASP A 95 -6.07 2.25 12.29
N ILE A 96 -7.29 2.00 12.75
CA ILE A 96 -7.78 0.64 13.05
C ILE A 96 -7.74 -0.27 11.82
N THR A 97 -8.11 0.25 10.64
CA THR A 97 -8.11 -0.52 9.39
C THR A 97 -6.69 -0.92 9.00
N SER A 98 -5.76 0.03 9.04
CA SER A 98 -4.34 -0.21 8.73
C SER A 98 -3.69 -1.19 9.71
N LYS A 99 -4.06 -1.16 11.00
CA LYS A 99 -3.64 -2.14 12.01
C LYS A 99 -4.13 -3.54 11.66
N LYS A 100 -5.41 -3.71 11.31
CA LYS A 100 -6.00 -4.99 10.91
C LYS A 100 -5.33 -5.56 9.66
N ILE A 101 -5.07 -4.71 8.67
CA ILE A 101 -4.40 -5.08 7.41
C ILE A 101 -2.89 -5.35 7.63
N ASN A 102 -2.31 -4.78 8.70
CA ASN A 102 -0.88 -4.72 8.95
C ASN A 102 -0.12 -4.10 7.75
N SER A 103 -0.62 -2.97 7.25
CA SER A 103 -0.05 -2.28 6.09
C SER A 103 -0.45 -0.80 6.10
N VAL A 104 0.54 0.10 6.00
CA VAL A 104 0.37 1.56 5.87
C VAL A 104 0.90 1.99 4.51
N ASN A 105 0.10 2.68 3.72
CA ASN A 105 0.51 3.27 2.44
C ASN A 105 0.51 4.80 2.45
N THR A 106 -0.03 5.42 3.50
CA THR A 106 -0.15 6.88 3.64
C THR A 106 0.21 7.30 5.06
N ILE A 107 0.99 8.36 5.19
CA ILE A 107 1.32 9.01 6.46
C ILE A 107 0.75 10.41 6.41
N MET A 108 0.12 10.84 7.50
CA MET A 108 -0.34 12.21 7.69
C MET A 108 0.21 12.78 9.00
N ARG A 109 0.68 14.01 8.97
CA ARG A 109 0.99 14.76 10.18
C ARG A 109 -0.28 15.41 10.72
N LYS A 110 -0.61 15.12 11.96
CA LYS A 110 -1.70 15.76 12.71
C LYS A 110 -1.28 15.92 14.17
N ASN A 111 -1.46 17.12 14.76
CA ASN A 111 -1.11 17.41 16.14
C ASN A 111 0.32 16.96 16.52
N ASN A 112 1.31 17.31 15.70
CA ASN A 112 2.71 16.90 15.81
C ASN A 112 3.00 15.39 15.80
N LYS A 113 1.99 14.54 15.55
CA LYS A 113 2.12 13.09 15.40
C LYS A 113 2.14 12.68 13.93
N LEU A 114 2.85 11.61 13.61
CA LEU A 114 2.79 10.93 12.32
C LEU A 114 1.82 9.75 12.44
N ILE A 115 0.70 9.85 11.76
CA ILE A 115 -0.38 8.85 11.77
C ILE A 115 -0.39 8.09 10.46
N GLY A 116 -0.42 6.76 10.54
CA GLY A 116 -0.45 5.87 9.39
C GLY A 116 -1.86 5.45 9.00
N PHE A 117 -2.12 5.44 7.70
CA PHE A 117 -3.39 5.03 7.07
C PHE A 117 -3.15 4.05 5.94
N ASN A 118 -4.20 3.30 5.57
CA ASN A 118 -4.21 2.49 4.36
C ASN A 118 -5.38 2.87 3.47
N THR A 119 -5.08 3.66 2.44
CA THR A 119 -6.05 4.10 1.44
C THR A 119 -6.27 3.08 0.32
N ASP A 120 -5.42 2.03 0.22
CA ASP A 120 -5.59 0.96 -0.78
C ASP A 120 -6.90 0.19 -0.55
N TYR A 121 -7.30 -0.02 0.72
CA TYR A 121 -8.54 -0.70 1.10
C TYR A 121 -9.77 0.02 0.54
N LEU A 122 -9.90 1.31 0.82
CA LEU A 122 -11.04 2.12 0.34
C LEU A 122 -10.98 2.35 -1.17
N GLY A 123 -9.78 2.59 -1.71
CA GLY A 123 -9.57 2.80 -3.14
C GLY A 123 -9.95 1.55 -3.95
N PHE A 124 -9.56 0.37 -3.47
CA PHE A 124 -9.95 -0.89 -4.07
C PHE A 124 -11.47 -1.08 -4.02
N GLY A 125 -12.11 -0.85 -2.87
CA GLY A 125 -13.56 -0.93 -2.74
C GLY A 125 -14.27 -0.09 -3.81
N LYS A 126 -13.92 1.19 -3.91
CA LYS A 126 -14.48 2.10 -4.92
C LYS A 126 -14.23 1.63 -6.37
N SER A 127 -13.13 0.94 -6.63
CA SER A 127 -12.87 0.39 -7.98
C SER A 127 -13.82 -0.73 -8.35
N LEU A 128 -14.43 -1.40 -7.36
CA LEU A 128 -15.39 -2.48 -7.57
C LEU A 128 -16.83 -1.99 -7.76
N ASP A 129 -17.16 -0.73 -7.46
CA ASP A 129 -18.53 -0.20 -7.56
C ASP A 129 -19.15 -0.39 -8.95
N ARG A 130 -18.34 -0.45 -10.00
CA ARG A 130 -18.75 -0.68 -11.37
C ARG A 130 -19.00 -2.17 -11.72
N PHE A 131 -18.61 -3.11 -10.85
CA PHE A 131 -18.79 -4.54 -11.09
C PHE A 131 -19.99 -5.07 -10.30
N LYS A 132 -20.93 -5.69 -11.00
CA LYS A 132 -22.11 -6.34 -10.38
C LYS A 132 -21.71 -7.75 -9.93
N ILE A 133 -21.16 -7.90 -8.73
CA ILE A 133 -20.76 -9.19 -8.16
C ILE A 133 -21.91 -9.73 -7.32
N LYS A 134 -22.42 -10.90 -7.69
CA LYS A 134 -23.53 -11.59 -7.01
C LYS A 134 -22.99 -12.53 -5.91
N LYS A 135 -23.83 -12.95 -4.97
CA LYS A 135 -23.44 -13.82 -3.85
C LYS A 135 -22.89 -15.19 -4.28
N GLN A 136 -23.33 -15.73 -5.42
CA GLN A 136 -22.88 -17.01 -5.97
C GLN A 136 -21.56 -16.91 -6.74
N ASP A 137 -21.15 -15.72 -7.14
CA ASP A 137 -19.95 -15.53 -7.94
C ASP A 137 -18.68 -15.91 -7.16
N SER A 138 -17.70 -16.50 -7.85
CA SER A 138 -16.41 -16.83 -7.29
C SER A 138 -15.39 -15.71 -7.53
N ILE A 139 -14.53 -15.47 -6.55
CA ILE A 139 -13.50 -14.40 -6.58
C ILE A 139 -12.13 -15.04 -6.40
N LEU A 140 -11.20 -14.76 -7.32
CA LEU A 140 -9.79 -15.15 -7.22
C LEU A 140 -8.92 -13.93 -6.94
N VAL A 141 -8.09 -14.00 -5.91
CA VAL A 141 -7.10 -12.97 -5.57
C VAL A 141 -5.69 -13.54 -5.69
N LEU A 142 -4.87 -12.92 -6.52
CA LEU A 142 -3.47 -13.25 -6.74
C LEU A 142 -2.59 -12.26 -5.99
N GLY A 143 -1.77 -12.76 -5.05
CA GLY A 143 -0.80 -11.97 -4.31
C GLY A 143 -1.24 -11.53 -2.91
N ALA A 144 -0.31 -11.60 -1.95
CA ALA A 144 -0.46 -11.21 -0.55
C ALA A 144 0.62 -10.22 -0.10
N GLY A 145 1.05 -9.31 -0.99
CA GLY A 145 1.93 -8.17 -0.70
C GLY A 145 1.19 -7.07 0.07
N GLY A 146 1.80 -5.89 0.20
CA GLY A 146 1.20 -4.76 0.93
C GLY A 146 -0.16 -4.33 0.36
N ALA A 147 -0.29 -4.22 -0.98
CA ALA A 147 -1.56 -3.95 -1.64
C ALA A 147 -2.51 -5.16 -1.56
N GLY A 148 -1.98 -6.39 -1.80
CA GLY A 148 -2.76 -7.63 -1.72
C GLY A 148 -3.42 -7.83 -0.36
N LYS A 149 -2.78 -7.44 0.73
CA LYS A 149 -3.39 -7.50 2.08
C LYS A 149 -4.62 -6.60 2.20
N ALA A 150 -4.58 -5.39 1.64
CA ALA A 150 -5.73 -4.49 1.64
C ALA A 150 -6.88 -5.06 0.81
N VAL A 151 -6.58 -5.62 -0.38
CA VAL A 151 -7.54 -6.31 -1.25
C VAL A 151 -8.16 -7.51 -0.52
N ILE A 152 -7.34 -8.40 0.02
CA ILE A 152 -7.82 -9.60 0.76
C ILE A 152 -8.71 -9.18 1.92
N SER A 153 -8.28 -8.20 2.72
CA SER A 153 -9.07 -7.69 3.85
C SER A 153 -10.42 -7.13 3.39
N PHE A 154 -10.44 -6.40 2.27
CA PHE A 154 -11.68 -5.87 1.71
C PHE A 154 -12.61 -7.00 1.24
N ILE A 155 -12.10 -7.98 0.48
CA ILE A 155 -12.87 -9.12 -0.02
C ILE A 155 -13.45 -9.94 1.13
N LEU A 156 -12.65 -10.22 2.17
CA LEU A 156 -13.11 -10.96 3.34
C LEU A 156 -14.21 -10.23 4.11
N SER A 157 -14.14 -8.91 4.20
CA SER A 157 -15.12 -8.11 4.94
C SER A 157 -16.45 -7.93 4.21
N ASN A 158 -16.41 -7.81 2.88
CA ASN A 158 -17.57 -7.37 2.09
C ASN A 158 -18.22 -8.49 1.24
N PHE A 159 -17.51 -9.59 0.96
CA PHE A 159 -17.98 -10.70 0.14
C PHE A 159 -18.10 -11.99 0.95
N LYS A 160 -18.88 -11.98 2.04
CA LYS A 160 -18.95 -13.09 3.00
C LYS A 160 -19.49 -14.37 2.36
N GLU A 161 -20.49 -14.28 1.49
CA GLU A 161 -21.19 -15.41 0.88
C GLU A 161 -20.49 -16.01 -0.35
N ASN A 162 -19.57 -15.26 -0.97
CA ASN A 162 -18.86 -15.68 -2.17
C ASN A 162 -17.85 -16.78 -1.89
N LYS A 163 -17.59 -17.67 -2.85
CA LYS A 163 -16.40 -18.51 -2.87
C LYS A 163 -15.18 -17.64 -3.13
N LYS A 164 -14.16 -17.75 -2.29
CA LYS A 164 -12.94 -16.93 -2.34
C LYS A 164 -11.73 -17.82 -2.48
N TYR A 165 -10.99 -17.63 -3.56
CA TYR A 165 -9.76 -18.33 -3.85
C TYR A 165 -8.59 -17.36 -3.72
N PHE A 166 -7.56 -17.80 -3.03
CA PHE A 166 -6.37 -16.99 -2.79
C PHE A 166 -5.14 -17.75 -3.23
N PHE A 167 -4.30 -17.12 -4.04
CA PHE A 167 -3.02 -17.65 -4.45
C PHE A 167 -1.90 -16.67 -4.13
N ASN A 168 -0.80 -17.17 -3.59
CA ASN A 168 0.41 -16.39 -3.42
C ASN A 168 1.64 -17.32 -3.52
N ARG A 169 2.64 -16.96 -4.31
CA ARG A 169 3.87 -17.71 -4.49
C ARG A 169 4.48 -18.22 -3.17
N ASN A 170 4.43 -17.41 -2.13
CA ASN A 170 4.77 -17.85 -0.78
C ASN A 170 3.49 -18.30 -0.05
N TYR A 171 3.16 -19.59 -0.12
CA TYR A 171 1.99 -20.18 0.52
C TYR A 171 1.92 -19.92 2.03
N LYS A 172 3.06 -20.05 2.74
CA LYS A 172 3.11 -19.80 4.19
C LYS A 172 2.67 -18.38 4.56
N LYS A 173 3.00 -17.40 3.71
CA LYS A 173 2.63 -15.99 3.93
C LYS A 173 1.12 -15.78 3.88
N ILE A 174 0.43 -16.40 2.92
CA ILE A 174 -1.02 -16.24 2.79
C ILE A 174 -1.75 -17.02 3.88
N MET A 175 -1.28 -18.22 4.22
CA MET A 175 -1.83 -19.00 5.33
C MET A 175 -1.74 -18.25 6.66
N LYS A 176 -0.60 -17.59 6.94
CA LYS A 176 -0.44 -16.75 8.13
C LYS A 176 -1.44 -15.57 8.15
N LEU A 177 -1.70 -14.96 6.99
CA LEU A 177 -2.66 -13.86 6.87
C LEU A 177 -4.09 -14.33 7.15
N LEU A 178 -4.45 -15.53 6.69
CA LEU A 178 -5.80 -16.09 6.76
C LEU A 178 -6.05 -16.95 8.01
N LYS A 179 -5.02 -17.24 8.83
CA LYS A 179 -5.09 -18.14 10.01
C LYS A 179 -6.23 -17.77 11.00
N LYS A 180 -6.58 -16.48 11.09
CA LYS A 180 -7.65 -15.99 11.97
C LYS A 180 -9.01 -15.89 11.28
N CYS A 181 -9.11 -16.30 10.01
CA CYS A 181 -10.30 -16.17 9.21
C CYS A 181 -11.05 -17.49 9.19
N ASN A 182 -12.18 -17.57 9.89
CA ASN A 182 -13.05 -18.76 9.88
C ASN A 182 -14.20 -18.57 8.88
N TYR A 183 -13.89 -18.63 7.56
CA TYR A 183 -14.88 -18.49 6.51
C TYR A 183 -15.11 -19.82 5.79
N LYS A 184 -16.36 -20.31 5.77
CA LYS A 184 -16.74 -21.60 5.16
C LYS A 184 -16.45 -21.73 3.64
N LYS A 185 -16.30 -20.61 2.93
CA LYS A 185 -16.08 -20.58 1.46
C LYS A 185 -14.74 -19.96 1.10
N LEU A 186 -13.67 -20.28 1.84
CA LEU A 186 -12.32 -19.76 1.65
C LEU A 186 -11.38 -20.90 1.26
N PHE A 187 -10.69 -20.75 0.15
CA PHE A 187 -9.77 -21.72 -0.42
C PHE A 187 -8.40 -21.09 -0.67
N VAL A 188 -7.35 -21.73 -0.22
CA VAL A 188 -5.97 -21.30 -0.48
C VAL A 188 -5.31 -22.30 -1.42
N LEU A 189 -4.95 -21.82 -2.60
CA LEU A 189 -4.31 -22.62 -3.64
C LEU A 189 -2.83 -22.78 -3.32
N LYS A 190 -2.31 -23.98 -3.47
CA LYS A 190 -0.90 -24.30 -3.21
C LYS A 190 -0.03 -24.04 -4.44
N GLU A 191 -0.51 -24.44 -5.60
CA GLU A 191 0.22 -24.37 -6.86
C GLU A 191 -0.53 -23.51 -7.88
N TYR A 192 0.20 -22.98 -8.84
CA TYR A 192 -0.40 -22.17 -9.91
C TYR A 192 -1.37 -22.97 -10.77
N LYS A 193 -1.11 -24.24 -10.99
CA LYS A 193 -2.01 -25.16 -11.76
C LYS A 193 -3.38 -25.29 -11.13
N ASP A 194 -3.51 -25.18 -9.79
CA ASP A 194 -4.79 -25.30 -9.10
C ASP A 194 -5.81 -24.23 -9.58
N ILE A 195 -5.31 -23.12 -10.15
CA ILE A 195 -6.17 -22.05 -10.69
C ILE A 195 -7.01 -22.53 -11.87
N TYR A 196 -6.44 -23.42 -12.70
CA TYR A 196 -7.14 -23.92 -13.91
C TYR A 196 -8.30 -24.86 -13.58
N GLU A 197 -8.33 -25.42 -12.38
CA GLU A 197 -9.41 -26.30 -11.94
C GLU A 197 -10.63 -25.55 -11.37
N ILE A 198 -10.49 -24.22 -11.15
CA ILE A 198 -11.57 -23.43 -10.60
C ILE A 198 -12.55 -23.09 -11.72
N LYS A 199 -13.78 -23.61 -11.59
CA LYS A 199 -14.89 -23.22 -12.46
C LYS A 199 -15.57 -21.95 -11.96
N ASP A 200 -16.20 -21.21 -12.86
CA ASP A 200 -17.09 -20.07 -12.57
C ASP A 200 -16.43 -18.89 -11.83
N ILE A 201 -15.16 -18.59 -12.15
CA ILE A 201 -14.53 -17.36 -11.64
C ILE A 201 -15.15 -16.15 -12.33
N LYS A 202 -15.78 -15.27 -11.55
CA LYS A 202 -16.38 -14.03 -12.05
C LYS A 202 -15.46 -12.82 -11.92
N LEU A 203 -14.58 -12.82 -10.91
CA LEU A 203 -13.64 -11.73 -10.65
C LEU A 203 -12.24 -12.27 -10.36
N ILE A 204 -11.27 -11.83 -11.15
CA ILE A 204 -9.85 -12.06 -10.90
C ILE A 204 -9.18 -10.75 -10.51
N ILE A 205 -8.47 -10.75 -9.39
CA ILE A 205 -7.78 -9.58 -8.88
C ILE A 205 -6.28 -9.87 -8.81
N ASN A 206 -5.51 -9.23 -9.70
CA ASN A 206 -4.05 -9.31 -9.66
C ASN A 206 -3.48 -8.22 -8.74
N ALA A 207 -3.05 -8.61 -7.54
CA ALA A 207 -2.37 -7.76 -6.57
C ALA A 207 -0.87 -8.11 -6.44
N THR A 208 -0.30 -8.77 -7.45
CA THR A 208 1.13 -9.06 -7.59
C THR A 208 1.84 -7.93 -8.34
N SER A 209 3.16 -8.03 -8.47
CA SER A 209 3.96 -7.16 -9.36
C SER A 209 4.06 -7.70 -10.80
N ILE A 210 3.49 -8.86 -11.10
CA ILE A 210 3.51 -9.44 -12.45
C ILE A 210 2.66 -8.56 -13.37
N GLY A 211 3.19 -8.19 -14.51
CA GLY A 211 2.56 -7.29 -15.48
C GLY A 211 2.77 -5.79 -15.19
N PHE A 212 3.52 -5.44 -14.13
CA PHE A 212 3.73 -4.03 -13.79
C PHE A 212 4.56 -3.27 -14.85
N ASN A 213 5.49 -3.95 -15.51
CA ASN A 213 6.39 -3.36 -16.51
C ASN A 213 5.98 -3.64 -17.97
N THR A 214 4.90 -4.39 -18.23
CA THR A 214 4.50 -4.82 -19.58
C THR A 214 3.39 -3.99 -20.22
N TRP A 215 2.96 -2.89 -19.56
CA TRP A 215 1.84 -2.07 -20.04
C TRP A 215 2.25 -0.83 -20.83
N PHE A 216 3.52 -0.71 -21.25
CA PHE A 216 4.06 0.47 -21.93
C PHE A 216 4.98 0.12 -23.12
N GLU A 217 4.79 -1.03 -23.77
CA GLU A 217 5.26 -1.28 -25.12
C GLU A 217 4.13 -1.21 -26.11
#